data_8962a070b7c3e6f576621560deabf0e9
#
_entry.id   8962a070b7c3e6f576621560deabf0e9
#
_cell.length_a   1.000
_cell.length_b   1.000
_cell.length_c   1.000
_cell.angle_alpha   90.00
_cell.angle_beta   90.00
_cell.angle_gamma   90.00
#
_symmetry.space_group_name_H-M   'P 1'
#
loop_
_entity.id
_entity.type
_entity.pdbx_description
1 polymer ?
#
loop_
_entity_poly.entity_id
_entity_poly.type
_entity_poly.pdbx_seq_one_letter_code
_entity_poly.pdbx_strand_id
1 'polypeptide(L)'
;MRFAIVFGCLPLLAAGAVDTNEYRTVIHPGAADGSGFWNRRAQWFMYAPAFAFGRVDGAAKYRFRVLDDLHRVHAFEADAPTAALAPVWSDLPTGYVTVTCEGLAADGRTLGRAGERRFWKAAGFDPAKVPPPARGYREAAAGIYAYVVGMKETKYLLEHGRPDASYELNTYVSKMMSALIVGMLDYAKIDPAKAETALAVAHAAADHLIRKSEPAGAPLAFFPPTYDGRGEKDNGYKAAEFAGQVMLVYPAQVATAFAKLFERTGERKYLAQAEGIAATYLRLQGADGTWFLKMWTKDGSPVGPNRLVPIETVVPMFETLHRMTGRAEYRTAADRAFKSVDDTRMRDWNWEGQFEDIDPSAKYENLTKHSPCSTAIYLGRRFPKDPARLAQMRELLRFAEDQFVCWQPPYAPGRSGRPAGWSDFDTWQTPCALEQYSCYVPIDASAAKMIRTYLALYRAEDRPNDLAKARALGNTATRLQGPDGRLPTWWWPDRARRVYADWINCMIASARALSELAEFDGR
;
A
#
# COMPACT_ATOMS: atom_id res chain seq x y z
N MET A 1 18.23 -41.14 44.49
CA MET A 1 18.29 -39.79 43.99
C MET A 1 17.15 -39.60 42.98
N ARG A 2 16.07 -38.93 43.40
CA ARG A 2 14.93 -38.62 42.53
C ARG A 2 15.11 -37.19 42.00
N PHE A 3 15.28 -37.01 40.72
CA PHE A 3 15.29 -35.70 40.06
C PHE A 3 13.85 -35.23 39.85
N ALA A 4 13.46 -34.19 40.50
CA ALA A 4 12.21 -33.48 40.25
C ALA A 4 12.44 -32.52 39.06
N ILE A 5 11.75 -32.74 37.97
CA ILE A 5 11.69 -31.81 36.83
C ILE A 5 10.64 -30.74 37.18
N VAL A 6 11.10 -29.54 37.46
CA VAL A 6 10.24 -28.37 37.65
C VAL A 6 9.88 -27.83 36.24
N PHE A 7 8.65 -28.07 35.83
CA PHE A 7 8.07 -27.36 34.68
C PHE A 7 7.80 -25.90 35.09
N GLY A 8 8.65 -25.01 34.65
CA GLY A 8 8.38 -23.58 34.73
C GLY A 8 7.24 -23.21 33.78
N CYS A 9 6.04 -22.93 34.32
CA CYS A 9 5.00 -22.23 33.58
C CYS A 9 5.51 -20.83 33.24
N LEU A 10 5.86 -20.61 31.98
CA LEU A 10 5.96 -19.26 31.43
C LEU A 10 4.57 -18.63 31.50
N PRO A 11 4.41 -17.42 32.04
CA PRO A 11 3.13 -16.73 32.00
C PRO A 11 2.79 -16.47 30.53
N LEU A 12 1.66 -17.02 30.05
CA LEU A 12 0.99 -16.50 28.86
C LEU A 12 0.72 -15.02 29.15
N LEU A 13 1.47 -14.14 28.49
CA LEU A 13 1.10 -12.74 28.39
C LEU A 13 -0.31 -12.71 27.80
N ALA A 14 -1.28 -12.31 28.59
CA ALA A 14 -2.65 -12.08 28.14
C ALA A 14 -2.58 -11.13 26.95
N ALA A 15 -2.94 -11.63 25.77
CA ALA A 15 -3.17 -10.77 24.61
C ALA A 15 -4.20 -9.74 25.07
N GLY A 16 -3.80 -8.46 25.11
CA GLY A 16 -4.69 -7.38 25.49
C GLY A 16 -5.99 -7.50 24.69
N ALA A 17 -7.12 -7.36 25.37
CA ALA A 17 -8.43 -7.42 24.71
C ALA A 17 -8.43 -6.41 23.55
N VAL A 18 -8.84 -6.87 22.37
CA VAL A 18 -8.99 -6.01 21.18
C VAL A 18 -10.00 -4.93 21.54
N ASP A 19 -9.61 -3.68 21.38
CA ASP A 19 -10.53 -2.56 21.55
C ASP A 19 -11.50 -2.53 20.35
N THR A 20 -12.61 -3.24 20.48
CA THR A 20 -13.68 -3.26 19.45
C THR A 20 -14.33 -1.89 19.26
N ASN A 21 -14.15 -0.94 20.20
CA ASN A 21 -14.60 0.43 20.03
C ASN A 21 -13.83 1.16 18.92
N GLU A 22 -12.66 0.67 18.54
CA GLU A 22 -11.89 1.21 17.42
C GLU A 22 -12.76 1.35 16.16
N TYR A 23 -13.59 0.35 15.84
CA TYR A 23 -14.44 0.34 14.65
C TYR A 23 -15.65 1.29 14.72
N ARG A 24 -15.98 1.82 15.90
CA ARG A 24 -16.97 2.89 16.06
C ARG A 24 -16.39 4.27 15.72
N THR A 25 -15.08 4.41 15.66
CA THR A 25 -14.45 5.66 15.26
C THR A 25 -14.79 5.94 13.81
N VAL A 26 -15.37 7.11 13.58
CA VAL A 26 -15.79 7.51 12.23
C VAL A 26 -14.56 7.76 11.38
N ILE A 27 -14.49 7.07 10.25
CA ILE A 27 -13.51 7.38 9.24
C ILE A 27 -14.10 8.41 8.28
N HIS A 28 -13.48 9.56 8.26
CA HIS A 28 -13.72 10.62 7.31
C HIS A 28 -15.20 10.94 7.07
N PRO A 29 -15.84 11.76 7.91
CA PRO A 29 -17.21 12.16 7.74
C PRO A 29 -17.40 12.75 6.33
N GLY A 30 -18.51 12.44 5.67
CA GLY A 30 -18.84 13.00 4.37
C GLY A 30 -18.76 14.52 4.38
N ALA A 31 -18.51 15.13 3.22
CA ALA A 31 -18.43 16.59 3.10
C ALA A 31 -19.68 17.27 3.68
N ALA A 32 -19.47 18.26 4.51
CA ALA A 32 -20.57 18.97 5.20
C ALA A 32 -21.50 19.72 4.23
N ASP A 33 -21.01 20.06 3.05
CA ASP A 33 -21.78 20.70 1.97
C ASP A 33 -22.62 19.73 1.13
N GLY A 34 -22.58 18.44 1.43
CA GLY A 34 -23.28 17.39 0.67
C GLY A 34 -22.64 17.04 -0.66
N SER A 35 -21.44 17.60 -0.98
CA SER A 35 -20.71 17.22 -2.18
C SER A 35 -20.26 15.76 -2.15
N GLY A 36 -20.00 15.19 -3.33
CA GLY A 36 -19.54 13.81 -3.44
C GLY A 36 -18.19 13.60 -2.76
N PHE A 37 -18.09 12.53 -1.98
CA PHE A 37 -16.90 12.12 -1.27
C PHE A 37 -16.63 10.64 -1.51
N TRP A 38 -15.44 10.13 -1.17
CA TRP A 38 -15.07 8.75 -1.45
C TRP A 38 -16.05 7.72 -0.87
N ASN A 39 -16.60 7.96 0.33
CA ASN A 39 -17.53 7.06 1.00
C ASN A 39 -18.89 6.93 0.30
N ARG A 40 -19.26 7.84 -0.61
CA ARG A 40 -20.45 7.69 -1.47
C ARG A 40 -20.32 6.55 -2.48
N ARG A 41 -19.10 6.22 -2.90
CA ARG A 41 -18.82 5.14 -3.86
C ARG A 41 -18.43 3.84 -3.19
N ALA A 42 -17.92 3.88 -1.95
CA ALA A 42 -17.57 2.70 -1.18
C ALA A 42 -18.81 1.80 -0.98
N GLN A 43 -18.66 0.51 -1.18
CA GLN A 43 -19.77 -0.47 -1.08
C GLN A 43 -19.68 -1.33 0.17
N TRP A 44 -18.61 -1.21 0.96
CA TRP A 44 -18.46 -1.83 2.26
C TRP A 44 -17.70 -0.91 3.21
N PHE A 45 -17.90 -1.17 4.49
CA PHE A 45 -17.20 -0.49 5.56
C PHE A 45 -16.93 -1.46 6.70
N MET A 46 -15.74 -1.38 7.26
CA MET A 46 -15.36 -2.04 8.50
C MET A 46 -15.49 -1.08 9.68
N TYR A 47 -15.15 0.18 9.44
CA TYR A 47 -15.33 1.29 10.39
C TYR A 47 -16.67 1.98 10.16
N ALA A 48 -17.19 2.66 11.20
CA ALA A 48 -18.46 3.36 11.09
C ALA A 48 -18.40 4.47 10.02
N PRO A 49 -19.19 4.38 8.94
CA PRO A 49 -19.25 5.44 7.95
C PRO A 49 -20.12 6.60 8.42
N ALA A 50 -19.84 7.79 7.88
CA ALA A 50 -20.77 8.91 7.92
C ALA A 50 -21.33 9.18 6.53
N PHE A 51 -22.63 9.49 6.45
CA PHE A 51 -23.31 9.82 5.20
C PHE A 51 -23.97 11.18 5.28
N ALA A 52 -23.89 11.95 4.20
CA ALA A 52 -24.65 13.16 3.98
C ALA A 52 -25.80 12.86 3.01
N PHE A 53 -27.04 13.08 3.46
CA PHE A 53 -28.26 12.97 2.66
C PHE A 53 -28.80 14.35 2.30
N GLY A 54 -29.85 14.39 1.48
CA GLY A 54 -30.52 15.61 1.11
C GLY A 54 -31.24 16.28 2.28
N ARG A 55 -31.49 17.58 2.20
CA ARG A 55 -32.34 18.26 3.16
C ARG A 55 -33.82 18.00 2.85
N VAL A 56 -34.64 17.96 3.88
CA VAL A 56 -36.11 17.91 3.78
C VAL A 56 -36.66 19.25 4.30
N ASP A 57 -37.44 19.93 3.49
CA ASP A 57 -38.00 21.24 3.86
C ASP A 57 -38.84 21.15 5.12
N GLY A 58 -38.64 22.09 6.04
CA GLY A 58 -39.35 22.14 7.32
C GLY A 58 -38.87 21.12 8.35
N ALA A 59 -37.86 20.29 8.04
CA ALA A 59 -37.34 19.33 9.02
C ALA A 59 -36.57 20.04 10.14
N ALA A 60 -36.99 19.75 11.38
CA ALA A 60 -36.30 20.19 12.59
C ALA A 60 -35.20 19.21 13.03
N LYS A 61 -35.38 17.93 12.71
CA LYS A 61 -34.43 16.82 13.00
C LYS A 61 -34.49 15.78 11.90
N TYR A 62 -33.55 14.85 11.95
CA TYR A 62 -33.46 13.72 11.01
C TYR A 62 -33.37 12.41 11.79
N ARG A 63 -34.14 11.41 11.36
CA ARG A 63 -34.12 10.05 11.89
C ARG A 63 -33.38 9.16 10.91
N PHE A 64 -32.32 8.50 11.40
CA PHE A 64 -31.59 7.46 10.69
C PHE A 64 -32.13 6.10 11.13
N ARG A 65 -32.70 5.36 10.18
CA ARG A 65 -33.15 3.97 10.37
C ARG A 65 -32.17 3.06 9.65
N VAL A 66 -31.64 2.08 10.37
CA VAL A 66 -30.62 1.16 9.89
C VAL A 66 -31.17 -0.25 9.97
N LEU A 67 -31.48 -0.83 8.81
CA LEU A 67 -31.92 -2.21 8.66
C LEU A 67 -30.69 -3.08 8.45
N ASP A 68 -30.45 -4.07 9.32
CA ASP A 68 -29.36 -5.01 9.22
C ASP A 68 -29.74 -6.28 8.42
N ASP A 69 -28.76 -7.16 8.18
CA ASP A 69 -28.92 -8.40 7.40
C ASP A 69 -29.78 -9.46 8.14
N LEU A 70 -30.01 -9.28 9.44
CA LEU A 70 -30.94 -10.11 10.24
C LEU A 70 -32.35 -9.49 10.33
N HIS A 71 -32.63 -8.50 9.49
CA HIS A 71 -33.91 -7.77 9.46
C HIS A 71 -34.26 -7.02 10.76
N ARG A 72 -33.26 -6.70 11.59
CA ARG A 72 -33.47 -5.86 12.77
C ARG A 72 -33.35 -4.38 12.38
N VAL A 73 -34.13 -3.54 13.03
CA VAL A 73 -34.14 -2.09 12.82
C VAL A 73 -33.44 -1.42 14.00
N HIS A 74 -32.36 -0.69 13.73
CA HIS A 74 -31.73 0.21 14.67
C HIS A 74 -32.05 1.65 14.25
N ALA A 75 -32.16 2.58 15.22
CA ALA A 75 -32.46 3.96 14.88
C ALA A 75 -31.78 4.94 15.85
N PHE A 76 -31.48 6.11 15.33
CA PHE A 76 -31.02 7.26 16.11
C PHE A 76 -31.46 8.57 15.40
N GLU A 77 -31.41 9.69 16.12
CA GLU A 77 -31.73 11.00 15.59
C GLU A 77 -30.50 11.91 15.56
N ALA A 78 -30.49 12.85 14.63
CA ALA A 78 -29.48 13.88 14.46
C ALA A 78 -30.12 15.20 14.05
N ASP A 79 -29.43 16.31 14.31
CA ASP A 79 -29.93 17.67 13.98
C ASP A 79 -29.73 18.01 12.50
N ALA A 80 -28.99 17.20 11.76
CA ALA A 80 -28.69 17.38 10.34
C ALA A 80 -28.89 16.07 9.56
N PRO A 81 -29.09 16.13 8.23
CA PRO A 81 -29.14 14.94 7.38
C PRO A 81 -27.75 14.30 7.17
N THR A 82 -26.75 14.74 7.91
CA THR A 82 -25.39 14.22 7.91
C THR A 82 -25.07 13.65 9.27
N ALA A 83 -24.82 12.34 9.35
CA ALA A 83 -24.47 11.67 10.60
C ALA A 83 -23.60 10.45 10.37
N ALA A 84 -22.82 10.11 11.41
CA ALA A 84 -22.09 8.87 11.49
C ALA A 84 -22.95 7.74 12.06
N LEU A 85 -22.73 6.51 11.61
CA LEU A 85 -23.41 5.32 12.12
C LEU A 85 -22.80 4.79 13.44
N ALA A 86 -21.83 5.50 14.02
CA ALA A 86 -21.17 5.11 15.28
C ALA A 86 -22.13 4.73 16.43
N PRO A 87 -23.30 5.40 16.63
CA PRO A 87 -24.22 5.05 17.71
C PRO A 87 -24.74 3.61 17.65
N VAL A 88 -24.92 3.05 16.45
CA VAL A 88 -25.49 1.71 16.23
C VAL A 88 -24.50 0.69 15.67
N TRP A 89 -23.27 1.12 15.38
CA TRP A 89 -22.31 0.33 14.61
C TRP A 89 -21.94 -1.01 15.25
N SER A 90 -21.76 -1.04 16.57
CA SER A 90 -21.43 -2.27 17.31
C SER A 90 -22.52 -3.33 17.28
N ASP A 91 -23.78 -2.90 17.14
CA ASP A 91 -24.94 -3.79 17.19
C ASP A 91 -25.28 -4.43 15.85
N LEU A 92 -24.71 -3.89 14.77
CA LEU A 92 -24.90 -4.40 13.42
C LEU A 92 -24.03 -5.65 13.19
N PRO A 93 -24.59 -6.74 12.64
CA PRO A 93 -23.81 -7.91 12.22
C PRO A 93 -22.99 -7.60 10.97
N THR A 94 -22.04 -8.48 10.64
CA THR A 94 -21.45 -8.53 9.31
C THR A 94 -22.52 -8.91 8.29
N GLY A 95 -22.63 -8.18 7.19
CA GLY A 95 -23.66 -8.41 6.19
C GLY A 95 -24.18 -7.11 5.57
N TYR A 96 -25.26 -7.21 4.79
CA TYR A 96 -25.87 -6.04 4.19
C TYR A 96 -26.52 -5.13 5.22
N VAL A 97 -26.32 -3.84 5.05
CA VAL A 97 -26.92 -2.77 5.86
C VAL A 97 -27.59 -1.78 4.93
N THR A 98 -28.84 -1.43 5.22
CA THR A 98 -29.57 -0.36 4.53
C THR A 98 -29.88 0.76 5.51
N VAL A 99 -29.40 1.95 5.22
CA VAL A 99 -29.66 3.17 6.00
C VAL A 99 -30.65 4.03 5.26
N THR A 100 -31.75 4.40 5.92
CA THR A 100 -32.72 5.37 5.43
C THR A 100 -32.69 6.59 6.34
N CYS A 101 -32.64 7.79 5.76
CA CYS A 101 -32.70 9.05 6.47
C CYS A 101 -34.04 9.74 6.18
N GLU A 102 -34.79 10.15 7.23
CA GLU A 102 -36.07 10.81 7.16
C GLU A 102 -36.02 12.17 7.89
N GLY A 103 -36.59 13.21 7.29
CA GLY A 103 -36.80 14.51 7.95
C GLY A 103 -38.00 14.50 8.85
N LEU A 104 -37.85 15.03 10.07
CA LEU A 104 -38.92 15.12 11.10
C LEU A 104 -39.29 16.57 11.37
N ALA A 105 -40.58 16.85 11.50
CA ALA A 105 -41.07 18.09 12.04
C ALA A 105 -40.75 18.23 13.54
N ALA A 106 -40.95 19.41 14.13
CA ALA A 106 -40.70 19.66 15.54
C ALA A 106 -41.58 18.78 16.48
N ASP A 107 -42.73 18.32 16.01
CA ASP A 107 -43.64 17.41 16.71
C ASP A 107 -43.25 15.92 16.52
N GLY A 108 -42.17 15.62 15.81
CA GLY A 108 -41.69 14.26 15.53
C GLY A 108 -42.36 13.56 14.34
N ARG A 109 -43.30 14.21 13.66
CA ARG A 109 -43.94 13.68 12.45
C ARG A 109 -42.96 13.64 11.28
N THR A 110 -42.92 12.53 10.54
CA THR A 110 -42.13 12.39 9.33
C THR A 110 -42.66 13.31 8.23
N LEU A 111 -41.78 14.16 7.69
CA LEU A 111 -42.08 15.08 6.60
C LEU A 111 -41.72 14.51 5.23
N GLY A 112 -40.68 13.69 5.16
CA GLY A 112 -40.24 13.08 3.92
C GLY A 112 -38.92 12.32 4.08
N ARG A 113 -38.53 11.62 3.02
CA ARG A 113 -37.30 10.86 2.96
C ARG A 113 -36.15 11.74 2.42
N ALA A 114 -35.07 11.85 3.18
CA ALA A 114 -33.86 12.56 2.80
C ALA A 114 -32.96 11.72 1.87
N GLY A 115 -33.00 10.40 2.01
CA GLY A 115 -32.23 9.49 1.15
C GLY A 115 -32.07 8.10 1.74
N GLU A 116 -31.39 7.25 0.98
CA GLU A 116 -31.09 5.86 1.37
C GLU A 116 -29.68 5.47 0.88
N ARG A 117 -29.05 4.56 1.64
CA ARG A 117 -27.78 3.97 1.29
C ARG A 117 -27.75 2.50 1.69
N ARG A 118 -27.36 1.63 0.74
CA ARG A 118 -27.08 0.22 1.02
C ARG A 118 -25.59 -0.03 0.86
N PHE A 119 -25.01 -0.80 1.78
CA PHE A 119 -23.61 -1.20 1.77
C PHE A 119 -23.44 -2.52 2.54
N TRP A 120 -22.22 -3.04 2.51
CA TRP A 120 -21.86 -4.23 3.28
C TRP A 120 -21.04 -3.80 4.51
N LYS A 121 -21.44 -4.26 5.71
CA LYS A 121 -20.59 -4.16 6.89
C LYS A 121 -19.61 -5.32 6.91
N ALA A 122 -18.31 -5.02 6.79
CA ALA A 122 -17.22 -6.00 6.86
C ALA A 122 -16.92 -6.41 8.31
N ALA A 123 -16.40 -7.62 8.48
CA ALA A 123 -15.94 -8.10 9.77
C ALA A 123 -14.65 -7.38 10.17
N GLY A 124 -14.57 -6.91 11.41
CA GLY A 124 -13.36 -6.34 12.01
C GLY A 124 -12.30 -7.40 12.35
N PHE A 125 -11.15 -6.92 12.80
CA PHE A 125 -10.05 -7.77 13.25
C PHE A 125 -10.41 -8.53 14.54
N ASP A 126 -10.19 -9.84 14.53
CA ASP A 126 -10.34 -10.72 15.68
C ASP A 126 -9.08 -11.58 15.83
N PRO A 127 -8.18 -11.28 16.77
CA PRO A 127 -6.92 -11.99 16.92
C PRO A 127 -7.13 -13.47 17.30
N ALA A 128 -8.27 -13.84 17.90
CA ALA A 128 -8.58 -15.22 18.25
C ALA A 128 -8.82 -16.11 17.01
N LYS A 129 -9.14 -15.49 15.87
CA LYS A 129 -9.36 -16.17 14.59
C LYS A 129 -8.13 -16.17 13.68
N VAL A 130 -7.03 -15.55 14.10
CA VAL A 130 -5.80 -15.49 13.30
C VAL A 130 -5.01 -16.79 13.49
N PRO A 131 -4.78 -17.56 12.42
CA PRO A 131 -3.95 -18.74 12.50
C PRO A 131 -2.49 -18.37 12.83
N PRO A 132 -1.73 -19.23 13.55
CA PRO A 132 -0.33 -18.99 13.83
C PRO A 132 0.52 -19.01 12.54
N PRO A 133 1.74 -18.45 12.57
CA PRO A 133 2.66 -18.53 11.45
C PRO A 133 3.10 -19.98 11.23
N ALA A 134 3.35 -20.35 9.97
CA ALA A 134 3.85 -21.69 9.62
C ALA A 134 5.37 -21.82 9.88
N ARG A 135 6.08 -20.69 9.92
CA ARG A 135 7.54 -20.59 10.19
C ARG A 135 7.88 -19.20 10.71
N GLY A 136 9.08 -19.03 11.25
CA GLY A 136 9.56 -17.72 11.69
C GLY A 136 9.60 -16.67 10.57
N TYR A 137 9.33 -15.41 10.88
CA TYR A 137 9.28 -14.34 9.87
C TYR A 137 10.65 -14.13 9.19
N ARG A 138 11.75 -14.20 9.97
CA ARG A 138 13.12 -14.12 9.42
C ARG A 138 13.42 -15.28 8.47
N GLU A 139 13.05 -16.49 8.83
CA GLU A 139 13.20 -17.67 7.99
C GLU A 139 12.39 -17.54 6.69
N ALA A 140 11.14 -17.10 6.80
CA ALA A 140 10.28 -16.88 5.63
C ALA A 140 10.88 -15.81 4.69
N ALA A 141 11.37 -14.70 5.23
CA ALA A 141 12.03 -13.66 4.45
C ALA A 141 13.27 -14.17 3.73
N ALA A 142 14.15 -14.90 4.44
CA ALA A 142 15.35 -15.52 3.87
C ALA A 142 15.00 -16.50 2.75
N GLY A 143 13.94 -17.30 2.93
CA GLY A 143 13.44 -18.22 1.90
C GLY A 143 12.99 -17.52 0.63
N ILE A 144 12.26 -16.40 0.74
CA ILE A 144 11.85 -15.60 -0.42
C ILE A 144 13.06 -15.05 -1.16
N TYR A 145 14.04 -14.48 -0.46
CA TYR A 145 15.26 -13.96 -1.10
C TYR A 145 16.06 -15.07 -1.78
N ALA A 146 16.19 -16.23 -1.13
CA ALA A 146 16.88 -17.39 -1.72
C ALA A 146 16.18 -17.85 -3.00
N TYR A 147 14.84 -17.89 -3.01
CA TYR A 147 14.05 -18.19 -4.20
C TYR A 147 14.33 -17.18 -5.32
N VAL A 148 14.27 -15.87 -5.03
CA VAL A 148 14.54 -14.79 -6.01
C VAL A 148 15.96 -14.92 -6.61
N VAL A 149 16.98 -15.22 -5.79
CA VAL A 149 18.34 -15.47 -6.28
C VAL A 149 18.40 -16.72 -7.16
N GLY A 150 17.60 -17.73 -6.83
CA GLY A 150 17.50 -18.99 -7.58
C GLY A 150 16.75 -18.91 -8.91
N MET A 151 15.97 -17.84 -9.14
CA MET A 151 15.18 -17.66 -10.36
C MET A 151 16.07 -17.61 -11.61
N LYS A 152 15.54 -18.12 -12.73
CA LYS A 152 16.25 -18.09 -14.02
C LYS A 152 16.57 -16.67 -14.48
N GLU A 153 15.69 -15.71 -14.21
CA GLU A 153 15.82 -14.29 -14.54
C GLU A 153 16.99 -13.64 -13.79
N THR A 154 17.15 -13.97 -12.50
CA THR A 154 18.28 -13.47 -11.69
C THR A 154 19.59 -14.10 -12.09
N LYS A 155 19.60 -15.40 -12.39
CA LYS A 155 20.78 -16.10 -12.92
C LYS A 155 21.19 -15.55 -14.28
N TYR A 156 20.24 -15.31 -15.17
CA TYR A 156 20.49 -14.69 -16.48
C TYR A 156 21.12 -13.30 -16.33
N LEU A 157 20.61 -12.48 -15.39
CA LEU A 157 21.19 -11.17 -15.09
C LEU A 157 22.67 -11.27 -14.65
N LEU A 158 22.98 -12.23 -13.78
CA LEU A 158 24.36 -12.46 -13.32
C LEU A 158 25.28 -12.91 -14.46
N GLU A 159 24.83 -13.81 -15.31
CA GLU A 159 25.60 -14.39 -16.41
C GLU A 159 25.82 -13.39 -17.54
N HIS A 160 24.82 -12.59 -17.87
CA HIS A 160 24.84 -11.76 -19.08
C HIS A 160 24.91 -10.25 -18.78
N GLY A 161 24.86 -9.83 -17.50
CA GLY A 161 24.88 -8.43 -17.09
C GLY A 161 23.68 -7.61 -17.57
N ARG A 162 22.59 -8.26 -17.99
CA ARG A 162 21.34 -7.65 -18.46
C ARG A 162 20.14 -8.51 -18.07
N PRO A 163 18.93 -7.92 -17.93
CA PRO A 163 17.73 -8.69 -17.65
C PRO A 163 17.36 -9.64 -18.78
N ASP A 164 16.67 -10.71 -18.43
CA ASP A 164 16.06 -11.65 -19.39
C ASP A 164 14.84 -11.00 -20.05
N ALA A 165 14.92 -10.78 -21.36
CA ALA A 165 13.81 -10.18 -22.14
C ALA A 165 12.55 -11.04 -22.16
N SER A 166 12.64 -12.35 -21.85
CA SER A 166 11.48 -13.23 -21.77
C SER A 166 10.71 -13.11 -20.46
N TYR A 167 11.25 -12.39 -19.47
CA TYR A 167 10.58 -12.17 -18.19
C TYR A 167 9.39 -11.22 -18.35
N GLU A 168 8.23 -11.59 -17.83
CA GLU A 168 6.97 -10.87 -18.03
C GLU A 168 7.08 -9.38 -17.64
N LEU A 169 7.76 -9.07 -16.53
CA LEU A 169 7.92 -7.69 -16.07
C LEU A 169 9.19 -7.01 -16.57
N ASN A 170 9.92 -7.58 -17.53
CA ASN A 170 11.07 -6.89 -18.12
C ASN A 170 10.65 -5.55 -18.77
N THR A 171 9.39 -5.41 -19.17
CA THR A 171 8.82 -4.12 -19.60
C THR A 171 9.07 -3.00 -18.58
N TYR A 172 9.07 -3.31 -17.28
CA TYR A 172 9.31 -2.35 -16.20
C TYR A 172 10.72 -2.51 -15.60
N VAL A 173 11.76 -2.41 -16.44
CA VAL A 173 13.14 -2.74 -16.08
C VAL A 173 13.63 -1.99 -14.83
N SER A 174 13.38 -0.70 -14.71
CA SER A 174 13.78 0.09 -13.55
C SER A 174 13.10 -0.34 -12.26
N LYS A 175 11.80 -0.72 -12.34
CA LYS A 175 11.03 -1.28 -11.22
C LYS A 175 11.67 -2.58 -10.71
N MET A 176 11.98 -3.49 -11.62
CA MET A 176 12.54 -4.80 -11.26
C MET A 176 13.98 -4.68 -10.74
N MET A 177 14.83 -3.93 -11.42
CA MET A 177 16.24 -3.79 -11.03
C MET A 177 16.39 -3.03 -9.71
N SER A 178 15.62 -1.96 -9.47
CA SER A 178 15.67 -1.25 -8.19
C SER A 178 15.19 -2.11 -7.03
N ALA A 179 14.17 -2.95 -7.24
CA ALA A 179 13.72 -3.91 -6.25
C ALA A 179 14.79 -4.95 -5.94
N LEU A 180 15.45 -5.51 -6.97
CA LEU A 180 16.57 -6.44 -6.78
C LEU A 180 17.70 -5.81 -5.96
N ILE A 181 18.13 -4.59 -6.30
CA ILE A 181 19.20 -3.91 -5.54
C ILE A 181 18.84 -3.85 -4.06
N VAL A 182 17.66 -3.31 -3.72
CA VAL A 182 17.25 -3.13 -2.32
C VAL A 182 17.03 -4.48 -1.62
N GLY A 183 16.39 -5.44 -2.31
CA GLY A 183 16.15 -6.77 -1.76
C GLY A 183 17.44 -7.53 -1.45
N MET A 184 18.42 -7.44 -2.33
CA MET A 184 19.71 -8.11 -2.14
C MET A 184 20.53 -7.46 -1.02
N LEU A 185 20.44 -6.15 -0.84
CA LEU A 185 21.04 -5.48 0.33
C LEU A 185 20.40 -5.95 1.65
N ASP A 186 19.10 -6.15 1.66
CA ASP A 186 18.41 -6.69 2.83
C ASP A 186 18.74 -8.18 3.05
N TYR A 187 18.84 -8.98 1.97
CA TYR A 187 19.25 -10.39 2.06
C TYR A 187 20.65 -10.55 2.63
N ALA A 188 21.61 -9.75 2.17
CA ALA A 188 22.99 -9.77 2.68
C ALA A 188 23.10 -9.46 4.19
N LYS A 189 22.09 -8.81 4.79
CA LYS A 189 22.01 -8.57 6.25
C LYS A 189 21.37 -9.74 6.97
N ILE A 190 20.35 -10.37 6.38
CA ILE A 190 19.59 -11.49 6.98
C ILE A 190 20.44 -12.75 7.00
N ASP A 191 21.13 -13.03 5.90
CA ASP A 191 22.00 -14.19 5.72
C ASP A 191 23.41 -13.75 5.26
N PRO A 192 24.32 -13.48 6.18
CA PRO A 192 25.68 -13.07 5.85
C PRO A 192 26.46 -14.08 4.99
N ALA A 193 26.12 -15.38 5.05
CA ALA A 193 26.73 -16.40 4.22
C ALA A 193 26.39 -16.26 2.73
N LYS A 194 25.33 -15.55 2.41
CA LYS A 194 24.88 -15.23 1.05
C LYS A 194 25.21 -13.82 0.59
N ALA A 195 25.91 -13.05 1.43
CA ALA A 195 26.17 -11.63 1.16
C ALA A 195 26.92 -11.39 -0.16
N GLU A 196 27.90 -12.22 -0.49
CA GLU A 196 28.68 -12.10 -1.74
C GLU A 196 27.77 -12.26 -2.96
N THR A 197 26.99 -13.34 -3.02
CA THR A 197 26.05 -13.59 -4.11
C THR A 197 24.98 -12.48 -4.21
N ALA A 198 24.42 -12.07 -3.08
CA ALA A 198 23.41 -11.01 -3.04
C ALA A 198 23.99 -9.67 -3.56
N LEU A 199 25.19 -9.30 -3.14
CA LEU A 199 25.85 -8.09 -3.64
C LEU A 199 26.18 -8.18 -5.12
N ALA A 200 26.60 -9.36 -5.63
CA ALA A 200 26.83 -9.55 -7.06
C ALA A 200 25.57 -9.27 -7.89
N VAL A 201 24.41 -9.76 -7.44
CA VAL A 201 23.10 -9.46 -8.09
C VAL A 201 22.78 -7.96 -8.03
N ALA A 202 22.99 -7.32 -6.86
CA ALA A 202 22.75 -5.88 -6.70
C ALA A 202 23.65 -5.05 -7.63
N HIS A 203 24.93 -5.40 -7.75
CA HIS A 203 25.85 -4.73 -8.67
C HIS A 203 25.45 -4.94 -10.14
N ALA A 204 25.13 -6.17 -10.55
CA ALA A 204 24.72 -6.46 -11.93
C ALA A 204 23.46 -5.64 -12.32
N ALA A 205 22.47 -5.57 -11.43
CA ALA A 205 21.27 -4.76 -11.64
C ALA A 205 21.57 -3.26 -11.71
N ALA A 206 22.42 -2.75 -10.82
CA ALA A 206 22.79 -1.34 -10.77
C ALA A 206 23.60 -0.93 -12.01
N ASP A 207 24.60 -1.71 -12.38
CA ASP A 207 25.45 -1.43 -13.54
C ASP A 207 24.66 -1.51 -14.85
N HIS A 208 23.66 -2.41 -14.94
CA HIS A 208 22.72 -2.42 -16.07
C HIS A 208 21.94 -1.11 -16.18
N LEU A 209 21.36 -0.64 -15.08
CA LEU A 209 20.59 0.61 -15.08
C LEU A 209 21.47 1.83 -15.42
N ILE A 210 22.70 1.89 -14.91
CA ILE A 210 23.65 2.98 -15.25
C ILE A 210 23.93 2.99 -16.75
N ARG A 211 24.23 1.84 -17.35
CA ARG A 211 24.49 1.74 -18.79
C ARG A 211 23.31 2.13 -19.68
N LYS A 212 22.10 1.98 -19.16
CA LYS A 212 20.84 2.28 -19.89
C LYS A 212 20.30 3.67 -19.59
N SER A 213 20.85 4.37 -18.61
CA SER A 213 20.39 5.72 -18.25
C SER A 213 20.70 6.75 -19.35
N GLU A 214 19.85 7.76 -19.44
CA GLU A 214 20.03 8.89 -20.34
C GLU A 214 21.36 9.61 -20.03
N PRO A 215 22.10 10.06 -21.06
CA PRO A 215 23.38 10.76 -20.85
C PRO A 215 23.19 12.12 -20.15
N ALA A 216 24.25 12.63 -19.56
CA ALA A 216 24.25 13.86 -18.75
C ALA A 216 23.68 15.10 -19.49
N GLY A 217 23.80 15.17 -20.82
CA GLY A 217 23.27 16.29 -21.64
C GLY A 217 21.82 16.12 -22.10
N ALA A 218 21.18 14.97 -21.81
CA ALA A 218 19.82 14.71 -22.25
C ALA A 218 18.77 15.52 -21.45
N PRO A 219 17.58 15.75 -22.02
CA PRO A 219 16.47 16.40 -21.29
C PRO A 219 16.11 15.72 -19.97
N LEU A 220 16.14 14.37 -19.93
CA LEU A 220 15.94 13.55 -18.74
C LEU A 220 17.25 12.92 -18.26
N ALA A 221 18.31 13.71 -18.17
CA ALA A 221 19.66 13.26 -17.80
C ALA A 221 19.65 12.32 -16.59
N PHE A 222 20.42 11.24 -16.67
CA PHE A 222 20.60 10.19 -15.68
C PHE A 222 19.37 9.32 -15.40
N PHE A 223 18.22 9.58 -16.01
CA PHE A 223 17.05 8.73 -15.80
C PHE A 223 17.23 7.38 -16.49
N PRO A 224 17.10 6.26 -15.76
CA PRO A 224 17.03 4.93 -16.37
C PRO A 224 15.68 4.74 -17.06
N PRO A 225 15.59 3.85 -18.07
CA PRO A 225 14.36 3.60 -18.79
C PRO A 225 13.29 2.97 -17.87
N THR A 226 12.06 3.43 -17.96
CA THR A 226 10.94 2.73 -17.33
C THR A 226 10.60 1.48 -18.13
N TYR A 227 10.48 1.64 -19.45
CA TYR A 227 10.07 0.60 -20.37
C TYR A 227 11.27 0.17 -21.23
N ASP A 228 11.61 -1.09 -21.20
CA ASP A 228 12.67 -1.69 -22.03
C ASP A 228 12.10 -2.96 -22.72
N GLY A 229 11.11 -2.76 -23.58
CA GLY A 229 10.53 -3.82 -24.37
C GLY A 229 10.64 -3.46 -25.83
N ARG A 230 11.65 -4.00 -26.53
CA ARG A 230 11.74 -3.92 -27.98
C ARG A 230 11.02 -5.12 -28.58
N GLY A 231 9.68 -5.11 -28.61
CA GLY A 231 8.91 -5.86 -29.59
C GLY A 231 8.98 -7.38 -29.59
N GLU A 232 9.76 -8.01 -28.74
CA GLU A 232 9.79 -9.46 -28.65
C GLU A 232 8.78 -9.95 -27.63
N LYS A 233 7.59 -10.20 -28.11
CA LYS A 233 6.40 -10.63 -27.40
C LYS A 233 5.88 -9.57 -26.41
N ASP A 234 4.85 -8.94 -26.83
CA ASP A 234 3.92 -8.19 -26.00
C ASP A 234 3.43 -9.12 -24.86
N ASN A 235 4.08 -9.04 -23.71
CA ASN A 235 3.74 -9.81 -22.51
C ASN A 235 2.41 -9.34 -21.89
N GLY A 236 1.51 -8.75 -22.68
CA GLY A 236 0.27 -8.15 -22.26
C GLY A 236 0.43 -6.73 -21.70
N TYR A 237 1.67 -6.24 -21.57
CA TYR A 237 1.99 -4.86 -21.25
C TYR A 237 2.41 -4.14 -22.53
N LYS A 238 1.79 -3.02 -22.80
CA LYS A 238 1.92 -2.23 -24.03
C LYS A 238 3.29 -1.51 -24.15
N ALA A 239 4.40 -2.28 -24.10
CA ALA A 239 5.75 -1.73 -24.18
C ALA A 239 5.97 -0.86 -25.42
N ALA A 240 5.38 -1.24 -26.56
CA ALA A 240 5.44 -0.45 -27.80
C ALA A 240 4.66 0.87 -27.68
N GLU A 241 3.52 0.89 -26.99
CA GLU A 241 2.71 2.09 -26.74
C GLU A 241 3.46 3.11 -25.88
N PHE A 242 4.29 2.63 -24.96
CA PHE A 242 5.04 3.48 -24.03
C PHE A 242 6.50 3.72 -24.44
N ALA A 243 6.89 3.30 -25.64
CA ALA A 243 8.25 3.50 -26.13
C ALA A 243 8.66 4.98 -26.09
N GLY A 244 9.86 5.26 -25.58
CA GLY A 244 10.38 6.63 -25.43
C GLY A 244 9.73 7.44 -24.30
N GLN A 245 8.93 6.83 -23.43
CA GLN A 245 8.38 7.46 -22.24
C GLN A 245 9.12 7.01 -20.99
N VAL A 246 9.23 7.91 -20.00
CA VAL A 246 9.70 7.60 -18.66
C VAL A 246 8.59 7.95 -17.66
N MET A 247 8.25 6.99 -16.78
CA MET A 247 7.38 7.22 -15.65
C MET A 247 8.20 7.63 -14.43
N LEU A 248 7.97 8.82 -13.90
CA LEU A 248 8.79 9.45 -12.87
C LEU A 248 8.74 8.78 -11.47
N VAL A 249 7.94 7.74 -11.30
CA VAL A 249 7.98 6.88 -10.12
C VAL A 249 9.32 6.12 -10.05
N TYR A 250 9.78 5.56 -11.17
CA TYR A 250 10.86 4.58 -11.16
C TYR A 250 12.27 5.16 -11.08
N PRO A 251 12.64 6.26 -11.75
CA PRO A 251 13.97 6.86 -11.54
C PRO A 251 14.21 7.24 -10.08
N ALA A 252 13.19 7.70 -9.34
CA ALA A 252 13.32 8.01 -7.91
C ALA A 252 13.55 6.74 -7.05
N GLN A 253 12.89 5.62 -7.40
CA GLN A 253 13.17 4.33 -6.76
C GLN A 253 14.61 3.88 -7.01
N VAL A 254 15.07 4.01 -8.24
CA VAL A 254 16.44 3.66 -8.65
C VAL A 254 17.47 4.53 -7.91
N ALA A 255 17.27 5.85 -7.83
CA ALA A 255 18.17 6.73 -7.07
C ALA A 255 18.25 6.34 -5.58
N THR A 256 17.11 5.98 -4.98
CA THR A 256 17.08 5.47 -3.59
C THR A 256 17.84 4.16 -3.47
N ALA A 257 17.72 3.25 -4.44
CA ALA A 257 18.43 1.97 -4.46
C ALA A 257 19.95 2.19 -4.61
N PHE A 258 20.36 3.08 -5.51
CA PHE A 258 21.78 3.45 -5.70
C PHE A 258 22.37 4.09 -4.43
N ALA A 259 21.66 5.00 -3.80
CA ALA A 259 22.10 5.62 -2.55
C ALA A 259 22.36 4.56 -1.46
N LYS A 260 21.46 3.59 -1.31
CA LYS A 260 21.62 2.47 -0.37
C LYS A 260 22.77 1.54 -0.76
N LEU A 261 22.96 1.29 -2.05
CA LEU A 261 24.09 0.48 -2.53
C LEU A 261 25.42 1.18 -2.24
N PHE A 262 25.52 2.50 -2.47
CA PHE A 262 26.67 3.29 -2.04
C PHE A 262 26.91 3.21 -0.53
N GLU A 263 25.87 3.36 0.28
CA GLU A 263 25.97 3.28 1.76
C GLU A 263 26.55 1.91 2.20
N ARG A 264 26.27 0.85 1.46
CA ARG A 264 26.75 -0.51 1.75
C ARG A 264 28.17 -0.79 1.22
N THR A 265 28.52 -0.24 0.06
CA THR A 265 29.77 -0.62 -0.68
C THR A 265 30.83 0.47 -0.71
N GLY A 266 30.46 1.74 -0.50
CA GLY A 266 31.36 2.89 -0.62
C GLY A 266 31.64 3.29 -2.08
N GLU A 267 31.07 2.61 -3.08
CA GLU A 267 31.35 2.88 -4.49
C GLU A 267 30.71 4.18 -4.97
N ARG A 268 31.53 5.22 -5.16
CA ARG A 268 31.10 6.59 -5.52
C ARG A 268 30.25 6.67 -6.78
N LYS A 269 30.40 5.76 -7.75
CA LYS A 269 29.60 5.75 -8.98
C LYS A 269 28.11 5.71 -8.70
N TYR A 270 27.68 4.97 -7.67
CA TYR A 270 26.25 4.85 -7.31
C TYR A 270 25.69 6.12 -6.70
N LEU A 271 26.45 6.77 -5.81
CA LEU A 271 26.03 8.07 -5.27
C LEU A 271 25.96 9.13 -6.36
N ALA A 272 26.97 9.20 -7.23
CA ALA A 272 26.99 10.15 -8.34
C ALA A 272 25.80 9.99 -9.28
N GLN A 273 25.42 8.74 -9.60
CA GLN A 273 24.23 8.46 -10.41
C GLN A 273 22.93 8.88 -9.69
N ALA A 274 22.82 8.59 -8.38
CA ALA A 274 21.66 8.99 -7.59
C ALA A 274 21.52 10.51 -7.51
N GLU A 275 22.62 11.24 -7.32
CA GLU A 275 22.64 12.73 -7.33
C GLU A 275 22.32 13.29 -8.72
N GLY A 276 22.78 12.64 -9.80
CA GLY A 276 22.42 13.02 -11.16
C GLY A 276 20.91 12.88 -11.44
N ILE A 277 20.32 11.77 -11.01
CA ILE A 277 18.86 11.59 -11.08
C ILE A 277 18.15 12.69 -10.27
N ALA A 278 18.56 12.93 -9.02
CA ALA A 278 17.95 13.93 -8.15
C ALA A 278 18.07 15.35 -8.73
N ALA A 279 19.18 15.69 -9.36
CA ALA A 279 19.35 16.98 -10.02
C ALA A 279 18.34 17.18 -11.16
N THR A 280 18.05 16.12 -11.93
CA THR A 280 16.99 16.17 -12.94
C THR A 280 15.61 16.35 -12.31
N TYR A 281 15.30 15.67 -11.20
CA TYR A 281 14.04 15.93 -10.46
C TYR A 281 13.95 17.36 -9.92
N LEU A 282 15.04 17.94 -9.39
CA LEU A 282 15.04 19.35 -8.93
C LEU A 282 14.69 20.32 -10.06
N ARG A 283 15.26 20.09 -11.24
CA ARG A 283 15.00 20.92 -12.44
C ARG A 283 13.55 20.79 -12.94
N LEU A 284 12.97 19.59 -12.83
CA LEU A 284 11.63 19.29 -13.34
C LEU A 284 10.50 19.59 -12.34
N GLN A 285 10.81 19.94 -11.09
CA GLN A 285 9.80 20.21 -10.07
C GLN A 285 8.97 21.46 -10.43
N GLY A 286 7.67 21.26 -10.58
CA GLY A 286 6.73 22.36 -10.85
C GLY A 286 6.61 23.35 -9.69
N ALA A 287 6.00 24.50 -9.96
CA ALA A 287 5.73 25.53 -8.95
C ALA A 287 4.81 25.01 -7.83
N ASP A 288 3.93 24.05 -8.14
CA ASP A 288 3.05 23.34 -7.22
C ASP A 288 3.77 22.27 -6.37
N GLY A 289 5.08 22.08 -6.54
CA GLY A 289 5.88 21.08 -5.83
C GLY A 289 5.80 19.68 -6.41
N THR A 290 5.05 19.47 -7.51
CA THR A 290 4.85 18.14 -8.11
C THR A 290 5.59 17.97 -9.44
N TRP A 291 5.44 16.80 -10.03
CA TRP A 291 5.96 16.42 -11.34
C TRP A 291 4.84 15.85 -12.21
N PHE A 292 5.01 15.90 -13.52
CA PHE A 292 4.19 15.06 -14.39
C PHE A 292 4.50 13.57 -14.14
N LEU A 293 3.48 12.74 -14.29
CA LEU A 293 3.64 11.29 -14.07
C LEU A 293 4.56 10.66 -15.11
N LYS A 294 4.38 11.02 -16.38
CA LYS A 294 5.18 10.53 -17.53
C LYS A 294 5.74 11.68 -18.35
N MET A 295 6.92 11.45 -18.91
CA MET A 295 7.62 12.42 -19.78
C MET A 295 8.26 11.71 -20.97
N TRP A 296 8.36 12.41 -22.10
CA TRP A 296 9.08 11.93 -23.28
C TRP A 296 10.59 12.08 -23.08
N THR A 297 11.37 11.04 -23.40
CA THR A 297 12.84 11.08 -23.30
C THR A 297 13.46 12.02 -24.32
N LYS A 298 12.87 12.11 -25.53
CA LYS A 298 13.39 12.91 -26.65
C LYS A 298 13.56 14.39 -26.36
N ASP A 299 12.64 14.99 -25.56
CA ASP A 299 12.58 16.43 -25.35
C ASP A 299 12.22 16.84 -23.90
N GLY A 300 11.93 15.87 -23.03
CA GLY A 300 11.53 16.10 -21.66
C GLY A 300 10.13 16.74 -21.53
N SER A 301 9.29 16.68 -22.56
CA SER A 301 7.91 17.18 -22.49
C SER A 301 6.99 16.20 -21.77
N PRO A 302 5.90 16.69 -21.14
CA PRO A 302 4.93 15.82 -20.46
C PRO A 302 4.18 14.91 -21.42
N VAL A 303 3.86 13.69 -20.95
CA VAL A 303 2.91 12.78 -21.59
C VAL A 303 1.58 12.88 -20.85
N GLY A 304 0.70 13.72 -21.38
CA GLY A 304 -0.61 13.97 -20.78
C GLY A 304 -0.57 14.83 -19.51
N PRO A 305 -1.72 15.07 -18.89
CA PRO A 305 -1.87 15.99 -17.76
C PRO A 305 -1.58 15.36 -16.39
N ASN A 306 -1.42 14.04 -16.33
CA ASN A 306 -1.37 13.29 -15.08
C ASN A 306 -0.17 13.70 -14.23
N ARG A 307 -0.43 13.93 -12.93
CA ARG A 307 0.60 14.29 -11.95
C ARG A 307 1.00 13.07 -11.11
N LEU A 308 2.29 13.01 -10.80
CA LEU A 308 2.84 12.05 -9.87
C LEU A 308 2.37 12.34 -8.43
N VAL A 309 2.07 11.30 -7.67
CA VAL A 309 1.93 11.40 -6.21
C VAL A 309 3.32 11.17 -5.59
N PRO A 310 4.02 12.23 -5.12
CA PRO A 310 5.45 12.17 -4.87
C PRO A 310 5.85 11.42 -3.60
N ILE A 311 4.90 11.17 -2.71
CA ILE A 311 5.14 10.64 -1.35
C ILE A 311 5.75 9.24 -1.34
N GLU A 312 5.52 8.46 -2.40
CA GLU A 312 5.92 7.05 -2.44
C GLU A 312 7.40 6.86 -2.76
N THR A 313 7.94 7.72 -3.63
CA THR A 313 9.26 7.50 -4.22
C THR A 313 10.12 8.74 -4.20
N VAL A 314 9.62 9.89 -4.65
CA VAL A 314 10.42 11.10 -4.82
C VAL A 314 10.78 11.74 -3.48
N VAL A 315 9.80 11.84 -2.56
CA VAL A 315 10.09 12.35 -1.20
C VAL A 315 11.09 11.45 -0.46
N PRO A 316 10.94 10.11 -0.42
CA PRO A 316 11.95 9.23 0.16
C PRO A 316 13.33 9.30 -0.49
N MET A 317 13.41 9.52 -1.81
CA MET A 317 14.67 9.74 -2.51
C MET A 317 15.39 10.99 -2.00
N PHE A 318 14.70 12.11 -1.98
CA PHE A 318 15.28 13.37 -1.50
C PHE A 318 15.65 13.32 -0.01
N GLU A 319 14.84 12.70 0.84
CA GLU A 319 15.19 12.51 2.25
C GLU A 319 16.45 11.65 2.43
N THR A 320 16.55 10.57 1.64
CA THR A 320 17.73 9.71 1.66
C THR A 320 18.98 10.48 1.25
N LEU A 321 18.94 11.22 0.15
CA LEU A 321 20.07 12.00 -0.33
C LEU A 321 20.41 13.17 0.59
N HIS A 322 19.41 13.86 1.16
CA HIS A 322 19.67 14.88 2.17
C HIS A 322 20.40 14.31 3.38
N ARG A 323 19.96 13.18 3.92
CA ARG A 323 20.62 12.50 5.05
C ARG A 323 22.08 12.15 4.76
N MET A 324 22.36 11.72 3.53
CA MET A 324 23.70 11.26 3.13
C MET A 324 24.67 12.39 2.78
N THR A 325 24.16 13.46 2.20
CA THR A 325 24.99 14.53 1.62
C THR A 325 24.92 15.85 2.37
N GLY A 326 23.88 16.06 3.21
CA GLY A 326 23.63 17.32 3.90
C GLY A 326 23.11 18.45 3.00
N ARG A 327 22.91 18.22 1.69
CA ARG A 327 22.48 19.25 0.74
C ARG A 327 21.06 19.71 1.03
N ALA A 328 20.91 21.00 1.32
CA ALA A 328 19.63 21.59 1.76
C ALA A 328 18.54 21.60 0.68
N GLU A 329 18.92 21.69 -0.62
CA GLU A 329 17.96 21.68 -1.72
C GLU A 329 17.13 20.39 -1.77
N TYR A 330 17.67 19.25 -1.38
CA TYR A 330 16.90 18.00 -1.32
C TYR A 330 15.80 18.07 -0.25
N ARG A 331 16.12 18.64 0.92
CA ARG A 331 15.11 18.87 1.95
C ARG A 331 14.02 19.81 1.48
N THR A 332 14.40 20.94 0.88
CA THR A 332 13.45 21.92 0.35
C THR A 332 12.52 21.31 -0.70
N ALA A 333 13.08 20.49 -1.62
CA ALA A 333 12.28 19.83 -2.65
C ALA A 333 11.31 18.78 -2.05
N ALA A 334 11.76 18.00 -1.06
CA ALA A 334 10.92 17.05 -0.34
C ALA A 334 9.76 17.74 0.41
N ASP A 335 10.04 18.83 1.10
CA ASP A 335 9.03 19.59 1.87
C ASP A 335 7.98 20.22 0.93
N ARG A 336 8.40 20.77 -0.22
CA ARG A 336 7.48 21.27 -1.27
C ARG A 336 6.62 20.14 -1.85
N ALA A 337 7.23 18.99 -2.12
CA ALA A 337 6.54 17.82 -2.64
C ALA A 337 5.51 17.27 -1.63
N PHE A 338 5.87 17.18 -0.36
CA PHE A 338 4.93 16.76 0.67
C PHE A 338 3.80 17.77 0.86
N LYS A 339 4.12 19.08 0.83
CA LYS A 339 3.09 20.13 0.91
C LYS A 339 2.03 19.97 -0.18
N SER A 340 2.39 19.56 -1.39
CA SER A 340 1.41 19.30 -2.46
C SER A 340 0.45 18.17 -2.11
N VAL A 341 0.91 17.11 -1.43
CA VAL A 341 0.05 16.01 -0.93
C VAL A 341 -0.87 16.51 0.20
N ASP A 342 -0.32 17.31 1.10
CA ASP A 342 -1.04 17.88 2.25
C ASP A 342 -2.16 18.85 1.79
N ASP A 343 -1.88 19.65 0.77
CA ASP A 343 -2.83 20.63 0.22
C ASP A 343 -3.90 20.00 -0.70
N THR A 344 -3.71 18.80 -1.19
CA THR A 344 -4.63 18.13 -2.12
C THR A 344 -5.18 16.82 -1.54
N ARG A 345 -4.43 15.73 -1.66
CA ARG A 345 -4.89 14.36 -1.30
C ARG A 345 -5.31 14.23 0.17
N MET A 346 -4.63 14.92 1.09
CA MET A 346 -5.00 14.93 2.50
C MET A 346 -6.29 15.71 2.79
N ARG A 347 -6.74 16.58 1.87
CA ARG A 347 -7.97 17.36 2.00
C ARG A 347 -9.16 16.70 1.30
N ASP A 348 -8.98 16.33 0.03
CA ASP A 348 -10.07 15.79 -0.79
C ASP A 348 -10.20 14.26 -0.69
N TRP A 349 -9.20 13.57 -0.14
CA TRP A 349 -9.14 12.11 -0.03
C TRP A 349 -9.30 11.37 -1.36
N ASN A 350 -9.00 12.04 -2.46
CA ASN A 350 -9.01 11.42 -3.77
C ASN A 350 -7.70 10.62 -4.00
N TRP A 351 -7.57 9.50 -3.32
CA TRP A 351 -6.45 8.57 -3.46
C TRP A 351 -6.62 7.69 -4.69
N GLU A 352 -6.83 8.34 -5.82
CA GLU A 352 -7.14 7.72 -7.10
C GLU A 352 -5.90 7.12 -7.74
N GLY A 353 -5.97 5.81 -8.11
CA GLY A 353 -5.01 5.11 -8.93
C GLY A 353 -3.61 4.94 -8.34
N GLN A 354 -2.85 4.09 -9.00
CA GLN A 354 -1.42 3.91 -8.77
C GLN A 354 -0.71 3.74 -10.12
N PHE A 355 0.55 4.11 -10.20
CA PHE A 355 1.33 4.01 -11.44
C PHE A 355 0.62 4.67 -12.63
N GLU A 356 0.47 3.94 -13.75
CA GLU A 356 -0.24 4.40 -14.95
C GLU A 356 -1.75 4.54 -14.79
N ASP A 357 -2.33 3.94 -13.75
CA ASP A 357 -3.77 3.98 -13.47
C ASP A 357 -4.22 5.29 -12.80
N ILE A 358 -3.30 6.22 -12.56
CA ILE A 358 -3.64 7.53 -12.02
C ILE A 358 -4.35 8.35 -13.08
N ASP A 359 -5.65 8.61 -12.86
CA ASP A 359 -6.47 9.49 -13.69
C ASP A 359 -6.92 10.73 -12.91
N PRO A 360 -6.43 11.92 -13.25
CA PRO A 360 -6.80 13.14 -12.53
C PRO A 360 -8.25 13.58 -12.78
N SER A 361 -8.90 13.08 -13.82
CA SER A 361 -10.32 13.36 -14.10
C SER A 361 -11.26 12.47 -13.30
N ALA A 362 -10.81 11.29 -12.88
CA ALA A 362 -11.58 10.38 -12.04
C ALA A 362 -11.62 10.87 -10.60
N LYS A 363 -12.75 10.67 -9.93
CA LYS A 363 -12.91 10.96 -8.51
C LYS A 363 -13.50 9.76 -7.79
N TYR A 364 -12.67 9.13 -6.95
CA TYR A 364 -13.04 8.01 -6.07
C TYR A 364 -13.48 6.74 -6.83
N GLU A 365 -13.11 6.59 -8.10
CA GLU A 365 -13.49 5.44 -8.93
C GLU A 365 -12.54 4.27 -8.79
N ASN A 366 -11.24 4.57 -8.75
CA ASN A 366 -10.18 3.59 -8.60
C ASN A 366 -9.30 3.88 -7.38
N LEU A 367 -9.89 3.98 -6.19
CA LEU A 367 -9.13 4.23 -4.96
C LEU A 367 -8.10 3.12 -4.71
N THR A 368 -6.99 3.52 -4.08
CA THR A 368 -5.90 2.62 -3.66
C THR A 368 -5.47 2.90 -2.21
N LYS A 369 -4.92 1.87 -1.54
CA LYS A 369 -4.23 2.06 -0.25
C LYS A 369 -2.77 2.50 -0.40
N HIS A 370 -2.21 2.48 -1.61
CA HIS A 370 -0.76 2.59 -1.81
C HIS A 370 -0.22 3.94 -1.32
N SER A 371 -0.77 5.04 -1.82
CA SER A 371 -0.38 6.40 -1.43
C SER A 371 -0.78 6.76 0.01
N PRO A 372 -1.99 6.43 0.52
CA PRO A 372 -2.33 6.63 1.93
C PRO A 372 -1.37 5.94 2.89
N CYS A 373 -1.02 4.68 2.63
CA CYS A 373 -0.05 3.94 3.45
C CYS A 373 1.35 4.59 3.41
N SER A 374 1.81 5.01 2.24
CA SER A 374 3.10 5.69 2.11
C SER A 374 3.10 7.03 2.85
N THR A 375 2.00 7.78 2.78
CA THR A 375 1.82 9.03 3.53
C THR A 375 1.82 8.76 5.05
N ALA A 376 1.10 7.74 5.51
CA ALA A 376 1.09 7.35 6.91
C ALA A 376 2.49 7.00 7.43
N ILE A 377 3.24 6.17 6.70
CA ILE A 377 4.64 5.82 7.04
C ILE A 377 5.52 7.07 7.10
N TYR A 378 5.36 7.99 6.15
CA TYR A 378 6.10 9.23 6.11
C TYR A 378 5.80 10.11 7.34
N LEU A 379 4.51 10.29 7.67
CA LEU A 379 4.09 11.09 8.82
C LEU A 379 4.67 10.55 10.13
N GLY A 380 4.59 9.25 10.37
CA GLY A 380 5.14 8.62 11.58
C GLY A 380 6.65 8.78 11.72
N ARG A 381 7.40 8.71 10.60
CA ARG A 381 8.85 8.91 10.61
C ARG A 381 9.25 10.38 10.74
N ARG A 382 8.54 11.25 10.07
CA ARG A 382 8.92 12.67 9.95
C ARG A 382 8.46 13.49 11.14
N PHE A 383 7.31 13.12 11.71
CA PHE A 383 6.64 13.88 12.77
C PHE A 383 6.24 13.00 13.97
N PRO A 384 7.18 12.20 14.53
CA PRO A 384 6.85 11.17 15.55
C PRO A 384 6.33 11.75 16.88
N LYS A 385 6.41 13.06 17.07
CA LYS A 385 5.97 13.75 18.30
C LYS A 385 4.84 14.76 18.04
N ASP A 386 4.32 14.84 16.82
CA ASP A 386 3.24 15.77 16.47
C ASP A 386 1.89 15.04 16.58
N PRO A 387 1.04 15.35 17.59
CA PRO A 387 -0.22 14.65 17.80
C PRO A 387 -1.19 14.77 16.61
N ALA A 388 -1.19 15.93 15.92
CA ALA A 388 -2.07 16.16 14.78
C ALA A 388 -1.64 15.29 13.58
N ARG A 389 -0.34 15.19 13.33
CA ARG A 389 0.21 14.32 12.27
C ARG A 389 0.03 12.84 12.60
N LEU A 390 0.16 12.44 13.85
CA LEU A 390 -0.14 11.07 14.28
C LEU A 390 -1.63 10.74 14.15
N ALA A 391 -2.52 11.70 14.44
CA ALA A 391 -3.95 11.52 14.19
C ALA A 391 -4.25 11.32 12.69
N GLN A 392 -3.64 12.11 11.81
CA GLN A 392 -3.73 11.94 10.36
C GLN A 392 -3.17 10.58 9.90
N MET A 393 -2.03 10.15 10.47
CA MET A 393 -1.46 8.82 10.21
C MET A 393 -2.46 7.71 10.54
N ARG A 394 -3.12 7.78 11.70
CA ARG A 394 -4.16 6.81 12.10
C ARG A 394 -5.33 6.81 11.12
N GLU A 395 -5.78 7.98 10.70
CA GLU A 395 -6.91 8.10 9.77
C GLU A 395 -6.61 7.50 8.40
N LEU A 396 -5.40 7.74 7.86
CA LEU A 396 -4.94 7.12 6.62
C LEU A 396 -4.87 5.60 6.72
N LEU A 397 -4.35 5.07 7.84
CA LEU A 397 -4.30 3.63 8.07
C LEU A 397 -5.70 3.03 8.18
N ARG A 398 -6.63 3.68 8.91
CA ARG A 398 -8.03 3.23 9.01
C ARG A 398 -8.72 3.17 7.65
N PHE A 399 -8.52 4.20 6.81
CA PHE A 399 -9.04 4.18 5.43
C PHE A 399 -8.48 2.99 4.64
N ALA A 400 -7.16 2.77 4.70
CA ALA A 400 -6.52 1.67 4.00
C ALA A 400 -7.00 0.30 4.51
N GLU A 401 -7.15 0.14 5.82
CA GLU A 401 -7.70 -1.07 6.43
C GLU A 401 -9.16 -1.27 6.05
N ASP A 402 -9.99 -0.24 6.23
CA ASP A 402 -11.42 -0.27 5.95
C ASP A 402 -11.74 -0.72 4.53
N GLN A 403 -11.00 -0.20 3.56
CA GLN A 403 -11.31 -0.41 2.16
C GLN A 403 -10.53 -1.57 1.51
N PHE A 404 -9.37 -1.96 2.06
CA PHE A 404 -8.46 -2.87 1.38
C PHE A 404 -8.00 -4.07 2.21
N VAL A 405 -8.46 -4.24 3.46
CA VAL A 405 -8.12 -5.42 4.26
C VAL A 405 -9.35 -6.30 4.45
N CYS A 406 -9.16 -7.60 4.28
CA CYS A 406 -10.14 -8.62 4.62
C CYS A 406 -9.58 -9.49 5.74
N TRP A 407 -10.14 -9.34 6.94
CA TRP A 407 -9.69 -10.11 8.10
C TRP A 407 -10.24 -11.52 8.10
N GLN A 408 -11.50 -11.69 7.73
CA GLN A 408 -12.21 -12.97 7.79
C GLN A 408 -13.46 -12.95 6.91
N PRO A 409 -13.98 -14.13 6.48
CA PRO A 409 -15.29 -14.23 5.84
C PRO A 409 -16.43 -13.91 6.85
N PRO A 410 -17.65 -13.61 6.35
CA PRO A 410 -18.03 -13.49 4.96
C PRO A 410 -17.56 -12.18 4.32
N TYR A 411 -17.31 -12.21 3.01
CA TYR A 411 -16.87 -11.03 2.24
C TYR A 411 -18.03 -10.35 1.53
N ALA A 412 -17.85 -9.08 1.20
CA ALA A 412 -18.82 -8.33 0.40
C ALA A 412 -18.98 -8.97 -0.99
N PRO A 413 -20.18 -9.40 -1.39
CA PRO A 413 -20.40 -10.01 -2.69
C PRO A 413 -20.27 -9.01 -3.84
N GLY A 414 -19.87 -9.50 -5.00
CA GLY A 414 -20.00 -8.79 -6.26
C GLY A 414 -18.97 -7.70 -6.55
N ARG A 415 -17.78 -7.75 -5.97
CA ARG A 415 -16.78 -6.71 -6.18
C ARG A 415 -15.55 -7.14 -6.99
N SER A 416 -15.61 -6.90 -8.28
CA SER A 416 -14.46 -6.45 -9.06
C SER A 416 -14.98 -5.81 -10.34
N GLY A 417 -14.38 -4.71 -10.77
CA GLY A 417 -14.52 -4.20 -12.14
C GLY A 417 -13.80 -5.08 -13.15
N ARG A 418 -13.35 -6.31 -12.77
CA ARG A 418 -12.64 -7.26 -13.63
C ARG A 418 -13.52 -8.42 -14.05
N PRO A 419 -13.16 -9.10 -15.18
CA PRO A 419 -13.92 -10.23 -15.71
C PRO A 419 -14.19 -11.31 -14.68
N ALA A 420 -15.29 -12.04 -14.86
CA ALA A 420 -15.67 -13.20 -14.05
C ALA A 420 -14.47 -14.14 -13.84
N GLY A 421 -14.24 -14.55 -12.59
CA GLY A 421 -13.12 -15.41 -12.23
C GLY A 421 -11.95 -14.71 -11.50
N TRP A 422 -11.90 -13.38 -11.47
CA TRP A 422 -10.91 -12.62 -10.70
C TRP A 422 -11.41 -12.21 -9.32
N SER A 423 -12.69 -12.38 -9.04
CA SER A 423 -13.38 -11.91 -7.84
C SER A 423 -14.17 -12.98 -7.10
N ASP A 424 -13.73 -14.24 -7.15
CA ASP A 424 -14.33 -15.29 -6.33
C ASP A 424 -13.95 -15.06 -4.86
N PHE A 425 -14.76 -14.29 -4.18
CA PHE A 425 -14.60 -13.90 -2.79
C PHE A 425 -14.58 -15.07 -1.82
N ASP A 426 -15.19 -16.18 -2.19
CA ASP A 426 -15.23 -17.39 -1.35
C ASP A 426 -13.89 -18.15 -1.31
N THR A 427 -12.92 -17.73 -2.10
CA THR A 427 -11.65 -18.44 -2.30
C THR A 427 -10.42 -17.67 -1.85
N TRP A 428 -10.55 -16.56 -1.16
CA TRP A 428 -9.40 -15.80 -0.66
C TRP A 428 -8.79 -16.41 0.61
N GLN A 429 -7.46 -16.40 0.69
CA GLN A 429 -6.73 -16.72 1.91
C GLN A 429 -6.68 -15.49 2.80
N THR A 430 -7.36 -15.53 3.92
CA THR A 430 -7.42 -14.43 4.88
C THR A 430 -6.68 -14.74 6.17
N PRO A 431 -6.21 -13.71 6.88
CA PRO A 431 -6.19 -12.29 6.55
C PRO A 431 -5.46 -11.94 5.26
N CYS A 432 -5.97 -10.99 4.46
CA CYS A 432 -5.33 -10.55 3.22
C CYS A 432 -5.55 -9.05 2.96
N ALA A 433 -4.80 -8.50 2.01
CA ALA A 433 -4.96 -7.12 1.57
C ALA A 433 -5.08 -7.03 0.05
N LEU A 434 -6.01 -6.20 -0.40
CA LEU A 434 -6.43 -6.04 -1.78
C LEU A 434 -5.65 -4.93 -2.48
N GLU A 435 -5.56 -4.94 -3.79
CA GLU A 435 -4.71 -4.00 -4.51
C GLU A 435 -5.34 -2.60 -4.62
N GLN A 436 -6.36 -2.45 -5.43
CA GLN A 436 -7.08 -1.20 -5.70
C GLN A 436 -8.47 -1.51 -6.22
N TYR A 437 -9.36 -0.53 -6.38
CA TYR A 437 -10.74 -0.81 -6.78
C TYR A 437 -10.87 -1.44 -8.17
N SER A 438 -10.10 -1.00 -9.15
CA SER A 438 -10.12 -1.59 -10.50
C SER A 438 -9.48 -2.98 -10.57
N CYS A 439 -8.69 -3.35 -9.58
CA CYS A 439 -8.05 -4.66 -9.42
C CYS A 439 -8.23 -5.16 -7.98
N TYR A 440 -9.47 -5.50 -7.63
CA TYR A 440 -9.84 -5.81 -6.25
C TYR A 440 -9.58 -7.27 -5.92
N VAL A 441 -8.30 -7.62 -5.82
CA VAL A 441 -7.80 -8.97 -5.54
C VAL A 441 -6.70 -8.93 -4.48
N PRO A 442 -6.57 -9.99 -3.66
CA PRO A 442 -5.51 -10.05 -2.67
C PRO A 442 -4.16 -10.33 -3.32
N ILE A 443 -3.21 -9.42 -3.10
CA ILE A 443 -1.84 -9.49 -3.62
C ILE A 443 -0.85 -9.43 -2.47
N ASP A 444 0.23 -10.20 -2.56
CA ASP A 444 1.31 -10.28 -1.58
C ASP A 444 1.93 -8.90 -1.28
N ALA A 445 2.21 -8.09 -2.30
CA ALA A 445 2.72 -6.73 -2.14
C ALA A 445 1.75 -5.80 -1.38
N SER A 446 0.44 -6.04 -1.50
CA SER A 446 -0.57 -5.30 -0.74
C SER A 446 -0.53 -5.64 0.74
N ALA A 447 -0.42 -6.93 1.07
CA ALA A 447 -0.22 -7.37 2.44
C ALA A 447 1.07 -6.81 3.02
N ALA A 448 2.18 -6.84 2.26
CA ALA A 448 3.46 -6.26 2.64
C ALA A 448 3.36 -4.76 2.94
N LYS A 449 2.63 -4.00 2.11
CA LYS A 449 2.39 -2.56 2.34
C LYS A 449 1.63 -2.34 3.65
N MET A 450 0.56 -3.10 3.90
CA MET A 450 -0.22 -2.98 5.13
C MET A 450 0.60 -3.37 6.37
N ILE A 451 1.35 -4.48 6.34
CA ILE A 451 2.26 -4.88 7.44
C ILE A 451 3.17 -3.71 7.82
N ARG A 452 3.86 -3.13 6.85
CA ARG A 452 4.80 -2.02 7.10
C ARG A 452 4.10 -0.76 7.62
N THR A 453 2.86 -0.51 7.21
CA THR A 453 2.08 0.63 7.70
C THR A 453 1.65 0.42 9.16
N TYR A 454 1.18 -0.78 9.52
CA TYR A 454 0.88 -1.13 10.91
C TYR A 454 2.13 -1.05 11.80
N LEU A 455 3.28 -1.55 11.32
CA LEU A 455 4.55 -1.46 12.05
C LEU A 455 5.02 0.00 12.23
N ALA A 456 4.78 0.85 11.24
CA ALA A 456 5.10 2.27 11.37
C ALA A 456 4.25 2.96 12.45
N LEU A 457 2.96 2.63 12.54
CA LEU A 457 2.08 3.15 13.58
C LEU A 457 2.43 2.56 14.95
N TYR A 458 2.74 1.26 15.03
CA TYR A 458 3.21 0.62 16.24
C TYR A 458 4.50 1.29 16.78
N ARG A 459 5.47 1.56 15.90
CA ARG A 459 6.70 2.28 16.28
C ARG A 459 6.45 3.70 16.78
N ALA A 460 5.40 4.36 16.28
CA ALA A 460 5.07 5.74 16.66
C ALA A 460 4.27 5.84 17.95
N GLU A 461 3.40 4.86 18.26
CA GLU A 461 2.43 4.97 19.35
C GLU A 461 2.38 3.75 20.29
N ASP A 462 3.18 2.71 20.05
CA ASP A 462 3.26 1.47 20.84
C ASP A 462 1.89 0.79 21.10
N ARG A 463 1.01 0.81 20.08
CA ARG A 463 -0.33 0.20 20.17
C ARG A 463 -0.27 -1.29 19.84
N PRO A 464 -0.50 -2.21 20.81
CA PRO A 464 -0.36 -3.67 20.60
C PRO A 464 -1.26 -4.21 19.48
N ASN A 465 -2.43 -3.59 19.25
CA ASN A 465 -3.36 -3.99 18.21
C ASN A 465 -2.75 -3.84 16.80
N ASP A 466 -1.95 -2.81 16.56
CA ASP A 466 -1.32 -2.59 15.27
C ASP A 466 -0.25 -3.66 14.98
N LEU A 467 0.52 -4.04 16.00
CA LEU A 467 1.46 -5.17 15.87
C LEU A 467 0.73 -6.50 15.64
N ALA A 468 -0.40 -6.74 16.33
CA ALA A 468 -1.22 -7.94 16.13
C ALA A 468 -1.79 -8.01 14.71
N LYS A 469 -2.25 -6.90 14.14
CA LYS A 469 -2.71 -6.79 12.75
C LYS A 469 -1.58 -7.05 11.74
N ALA A 470 -0.39 -6.48 11.99
CA ALA A 470 0.79 -6.77 11.17
C ALA A 470 1.16 -8.25 11.17
N ARG A 471 1.16 -8.87 12.36
CA ARG A 471 1.41 -10.32 12.53
C ARG A 471 0.37 -11.18 11.81
N ALA A 472 -0.90 -10.80 11.86
CA ALA A 472 -1.97 -11.55 11.21
C ALA A 472 -1.75 -11.67 9.69
N LEU A 473 -1.38 -10.58 9.02
CA LEU A 473 -1.03 -10.61 7.60
C LEU A 473 0.29 -11.36 7.35
N GLY A 474 1.28 -11.19 8.21
CA GLY A 474 2.56 -11.90 8.16
C GLY A 474 2.37 -13.42 8.31
N ASN A 475 1.50 -13.86 9.23
CA ASN A 475 1.17 -15.27 9.43
C ASN A 475 0.59 -15.89 8.14
N THR A 476 -0.31 -15.18 7.48
CA THR A 476 -0.87 -15.65 6.19
C THR A 476 0.24 -15.79 5.15
N ALA A 477 1.13 -14.81 5.02
CA ALA A 477 2.27 -14.89 4.10
C ALA A 477 3.15 -16.12 4.37
N THR A 478 3.51 -16.40 5.64
CA THR A 478 4.33 -17.57 6.01
C THR A 478 3.65 -18.91 5.74
N ARG A 479 2.31 -18.95 5.80
CA ARG A 479 1.50 -20.17 5.53
C ARG A 479 1.33 -20.43 4.04
N LEU A 480 1.31 -19.39 3.23
CA LEU A 480 1.19 -19.50 1.77
C LEU A 480 2.52 -19.78 1.08
N GLN A 481 3.63 -19.47 1.74
CA GLN A 481 4.95 -19.68 1.19
C GLN A 481 5.24 -21.17 0.98
N GLY A 482 5.69 -21.51 -0.23
CA GLY A 482 6.12 -22.87 -0.59
C GLY A 482 7.38 -23.32 0.15
N PRO A 483 7.67 -24.63 0.12
CA PRO A 483 8.87 -25.19 0.77
C PRO A 483 10.18 -24.71 0.12
N ASP A 484 10.13 -24.28 -1.14
CA ASP A 484 11.22 -23.69 -1.91
C ASP A 484 11.42 -22.19 -1.65
N GLY A 485 10.61 -21.60 -0.78
CA GLY A 485 10.64 -20.18 -0.48
C GLY A 485 9.75 -19.31 -1.39
N ARG A 486 9.19 -19.88 -2.45
CA ARG A 486 8.30 -19.17 -3.37
C ARG A 486 7.05 -18.66 -2.67
N LEU A 487 6.71 -17.39 -2.88
CA LEU A 487 5.48 -16.78 -2.36
C LEU A 487 4.48 -16.57 -3.51
N PRO A 488 3.18 -16.99 -3.37
CA PRO A 488 2.18 -16.70 -4.38
C PRO A 488 1.92 -15.20 -4.49
N THR A 489 1.82 -14.71 -5.72
CA THR A 489 1.47 -13.30 -6.00
C THR A 489 0.04 -13.00 -5.58
N TRP A 490 -0.90 -13.89 -5.94
CA TRP A 490 -2.30 -13.79 -5.52
C TRP A 490 -2.64 -14.82 -4.44
N TRP A 491 -3.35 -14.40 -3.42
CA TRP A 491 -3.69 -15.21 -2.25
C TRP A 491 -5.03 -15.92 -2.42
N TRP A 492 -5.07 -16.81 -3.41
CA TRP A 492 -6.19 -17.71 -3.65
C TRP A 492 -5.89 -19.12 -3.13
N PRO A 493 -6.88 -19.84 -2.58
CA PRO A 493 -6.66 -21.21 -2.10
C PRO A 493 -6.54 -22.22 -3.24
N ASP A 494 -7.12 -21.95 -4.40
CA ASP A 494 -7.16 -22.87 -5.53
C ASP A 494 -5.83 -22.89 -6.28
N ARG A 495 -5.12 -24.01 -6.17
CA ARG A 495 -3.86 -24.25 -6.86
C ARG A 495 -4.03 -24.45 -8.38
N ALA A 496 -5.24 -24.75 -8.87
CA ALA A 496 -5.52 -24.88 -10.31
C ALA A 496 -5.51 -23.52 -11.02
N ARG A 497 -5.71 -22.42 -10.30
CA ARG A 497 -5.55 -21.07 -10.83
C ARG A 497 -4.08 -20.66 -10.78
N ARG A 498 -3.67 -19.82 -11.73
CA ARG A 498 -2.33 -19.22 -11.75
C ARG A 498 -2.17 -18.28 -10.56
N VAL A 499 -1.73 -18.81 -9.43
CA VAL A 499 -1.48 -18.04 -8.20
C VAL A 499 -0.10 -17.38 -8.17
N TYR A 500 0.81 -17.82 -9.04
CA TYR A 500 2.20 -17.35 -9.11
C TYR A 500 2.45 -16.60 -10.41
N ALA A 501 2.80 -15.33 -10.32
CA ALA A 501 3.33 -14.54 -11.43
C ALA A 501 4.85 -14.32 -11.30
N ASP A 502 5.43 -14.70 -10.16
CA ASP A 502 6.87 -14.52 -9.84
C ASP A 502 7.34 -13.06 -10.04
N TRP A 503 6.53 -12.12 -9.63
CA TRP A 503 6.88 -10.72 -9.68
C TRP A 503 7.93 -10.39 -8.61
N ILE A 504 9.17 -10.24 -9.06
CA ILE A 504 10.35 -10.01 -8.20
C ILE A 504 10.11 -8.84 -7.23
N ASN A 505 9.56 -7.73 -7.70
CA ASN A 505 9.29 -6.57 -6.85
C ASN A 505 8.28 -6.86 -5.74
N CYS A 506 7.27 -7.68 -6.00
CA CYS A 506 6.25 -8.06 -5.02
C CYS A 506 6.82 -9.02 -3.98
N MET A 507 7.55 -10.05 -4.41
CA MET A 507 8.23 -10.97 -3.52
C MET A 507 9.24 -10.24 -2.61
N ILE A 508 10.03 -9.33 -3.16
CA ILE A 508 10.98 -8.52 -2.38
C ILE A 508 10.25 -7.61 -1.38
N ALA A 509 9.13 -6.99 -1.78
CA ALA A 509 8.33 -6.20 -0.85
C ALA A 509 7.84 -7.04 0.33
N SER A 510 7.39 -8.28 0.07
CA SER A 510 6.92 -9.23 1.07
C SER A 510 8.06 -9.70 1.99
N ALA A 511 9.22 -10.07 1.43
CA ALA A 511 10.40 -10.45 2.22
C ALA A 511 10.84 -9.31 3.16
N ARG A 512 10.84 -8.07 2.67
CA ARG A 512 11.18 -6.89 3.47
C ARG A 512 10.18 -6.65 4.59
N ALA A 513 8.88 -6.80 4.34
CA ALA A 513 7.85 -6.65 5.36
C ALA A 513 7.98 -7.73 6.45
N LEU A 514 8.26 -8.98 6.07
CA LEU A 514 8.52 -10.07 7.02
C LEU A 514 9.82 -9.83 7.81
N SER A 515 10.86 -9.30 7.19
CA SER A 515 12.12 -8.93 7.88
C SER A 515 11.88 -7.85 8.93
N GLU A 516 11.12 -6.81 8.58
CA GLU A 516 10.75 -5.74 9.52
C GLU A 516 9.87 -6.27 10.66
N LEU A 517 9.00 -7.25 10.39
CA LEU A 517 8.15 -7.89 11.39
C LEU A 517 8.97 -8.76 12.36
N ALA A 518 10.02 -9.43 11.86
CA ALA A 518 10.91 -10.25 12.67
C ALA A 518 11.71 -9.45 13.72
N GLU A 519 11.83 -8.12 13.57
CA GLU A 519 12.43 -7.26 14.60
C GLU A 519 11.61 -7.25 15.92
N PHE A 520 10.36 -7.70 15.85
CA PHE A 520 9.41 -7.74 16.97
C PHE A 520 9.13 -9.17 17.46
N ASP A 521 9.89 -10.17 16.99
CA ASP A 521 9.77 -11.54 17.52
C ASP A 521 10.15 -11.55 19.02
N GLY A 522 9.26 -12.10 19.84
CA GLY A 522 9.46 -12.18 21.31
C GLY A 522 8.94 -10.99 22.11
N ARG A 523 8.24 -10.05 21.50
CA ARG A 523 7.56 -8.94 22.19
C ARG A 523 6.07 -9.20 22.39
#